data_18418d68c81cfdad643a7fdb04d83dfe
#
_entry.id   18418d68c81cfdad643a7fdb04d83dfe
#
_cell.length_a   1.000
_cell.length_b   1.000
_cell.length_c   1.000
_cell.angle_alpha   90.00
_cell.angle_beta   90.00
_cell.angle_gamma   90.00
#
_symmetry.space_group_name_H-M   'P 1'
#
loop_
_entity.id
_entity.type
_entity.pdbx_description
1 polymer ?
#
loop_
_entity_poly.entity_id
_entity_poly.type
_entity_poly.pdbx_seq_one_letter_code
_entity_poly.pdbx_strand_id
1 'polypeptide(L)'
;PYSRINVGAGWYYLDAFWPVGPNETVYELAYYFPPPKSAAEMISQEFSKIVLRDLSREDLYTNEVTQRSLNSGAIKSIVLSDQEAAVRHLYRTVERLVAGAKEK
;
A
#
# COMPACT_ATOMS: atom_id res chain seq x y z
N PRO A 1 -4.59 -11.45 2.82
CA PRO A 1 -3.37 -10.69 3.04
C PRO A 1 -3.10 -9.63 1.96
N TYR A 2 -3.96 -9.50 0.96
CA TYR A 2 -3.78 -8.58 -0.16
C TYR A 2 -4.50 -7.24 0.01
N SER A 3 -5.22 -7.03 1.09
CA SER A 3 -5.98 -5.81 1.33
C SER A 3 -5.80 -5.32 2.75
N ARG A 4 -5.94 -4.02 2.94
CA ARG A 4 -5.95 -3.36 4.24
C ARG A 4 -6.98 -2.25 4.29
N ILE A 5 -7.36 -1.90 5.53
CA ILE A 5 -8.21 -0.75 5.84
C ILE A 5 -7.36 0.23 6.62
N ASN A 6 -7.35 1.48 6.20
CA ASN A 6 -6.74 2.58 6.92
C ASN A 6 -7.80 3.59 7.31
N VAL A 7 -7.75 4.06 8.55
CA VAL A 7 -8.72 5.01 9.10
C VAL A 7 -8.02 6.30 9.46
N GLY A 8 -8.49 7.39 8.89
CA GLY A 8 -8.09 8.74 9.21
C GLY A 8 -9.16 9.51 9.99
N ALA A 9 -8.90 10.75 10.30
CA ALA A 9 -9.87 11.61 10.94
C ALA A 9 -10.97 12.02 9.93
N GLY A 10 -12.16 11.42 10.05
CA GLY A 10 -13.31 11.72 9.20
C GLY A 10 -13.28 11.06 7.80
N TRP A 11 -12.42 10.07 7.56
CA TRP A 11 -12.40 9.27 6.35
C TRP A 11 -11.76 7.91 6.61
N TYR A 12 -11.99 6.97 5.72
CA TYR A 12 -11.22 5.71 5.66
C TYR A 12 -10.98 5.33 4.21
N TYR A 13 -9.98 4.46 3.98
CA TYR A 13 -9.80 3.86 2.68
C TYR A 13 -9.55 2.37 2.77
N LEU A 14 -9.95 1.72 1.72
CA LEU A 14 -9.62 0.33 1.42
C LEU A 14 -8.60 0.33 0.31
N ASP A 15 -7.53 -0.41 0.47
CA ASP A 15 -6.63 -0.72 -0.63
C ASP A 15 -6.46 -2.23 -0.80
N ALA A 16 -6.26 -2.65 -2.03
CA ALA A 16 -6.02 -4.03 -2.40
C ALA A 16 -4.91 -4.12 -3.45
N PHE A 17 -4.09 -5.15 -3.30
CA PHE A 17 -2.97 -5.44 -4.18
C PHE A 17 -3.22 -6.79 -4.85
N TRP A 18 -3.48 -6.78 -6.15
CA TRP A 18 -3.75 -7.98 -6.93
C TRP A 18 -2.54 -8.36 -7.74
N PRO A 19 -1.81 -9.43 -7.37
CA PRO A 19 -0.66 -9.88 -8.14
C PRO A 19 -1.12 -10.43 -9.48
N VAL A 20 -0.61 -9.87 -10.57
CA VAL A 20 -0.87 -10.30 -11.94
C VAL A 20 0.30 -11.11 -12.48
N GLY A 21 1.50 -10.76 -12.07
CA GLY A 21 2.72 -11.44 -12.44
C GLY A 21 3.86 -11.16 -11.47
N PRO A 22 5.04 -11.74 -11.70
CA PRO A 22 6.20 -11.57 -10.81
C PRO A 22 6.63 -10.11 -10.61
N ASN A 23 6.37 -9.26 -11.58
CA ASN A 23 6.76 -7.85 -11.59
C ASN A 23 5.57 -6.91 -11.84
N GLU A 24 4.36 -7.43 -11.72
CA GLU A 24 3.15 -6.68 -12.02
C GLU A 24 2.09 -6.92 -10.96
N THR A 25 1.56 -5.83 -10.44
CA THR A 25 0.49 -5.83 -9.43
C THR A 25 -0.52 -4.74 -9.79
N VAL A 26 -1.80 -5.08 -9.79
CA VAL A 26 -2.88 -4.07 -9.85
C VAL A 26 -3.14 -3.58 -8.44
N TYR A 27 -3.09 -2.27 -8.28
CA TYR A 27 -3.42 -1.59 -7.03
C TYR A 27 -4.78 -0.91 -7.15
N GLU A 28 -5.69 -1.30 -6.29
CA GLU A 28 -7.01 -0.70 -6.16
C GLU A 28 -7.08 0.11 -4.86
N LEU A 29 -7.64 1.32 -4.95
CA LEU A 29 -7.77 2.23 -3.82
C LEU A 29 -9.13 2.90 -3.84
N ALA A 30 -9.89 2.76 -2.77
CA ALA A 30 -11.20 3.37 -2.59
C ALA A 30 -11.23 4.21 -1.31
N TYR A 31 -11.49 5.49 -1.44
CA TYR A 31 -11.67 6.42 -0.33
C TYR A 31 -13.15 6.61 0.00
N TYR A 32 -13.45 6.63 1.29
CA TYR A 32 -14.79 6.81 1.83
C TYR A 32 -14.82 8.00 2.78
N PHE A 33 -15.75 8.91 2.51
CA PHE A 33 -16.03 10.09 3.32
C PHE A 33 -17.48 10.05 3.77
N PRO A 34 -17.81 10.50 4.98
CA PRO A 34 -19.19 10.69 5.39
C PRO A 34 -19.85 11.78 4.54
N PRO A 35 -21.19 11.79 4.40
CA PRO A 35 -21.89 12.89 3.75
C PRO A 35 -21.54 14.24 4.42
N PRO A 36 -21.15 15.27 3.66
CA PRO A 36 -20.78 16.56 4.21
C PRO A 36 -22.02 17.25 4.81
N LYS A 37 -21.86 17.86 5.98
CA LYS A 37 -22.94 18.57 6.71
C LYS A 37 -22.95 20.07 6.42
N SER A 38 -21.98 20.60 5.70
CA SER A 38 -21.85 22.00 5.33
C SER A 38 -21.05 22.17 4.03
N ALA A 39 -21.17 23.34 3.41
CA ALA A 39 -20.36 23.69 2.24
C ALA A 39 -18.86 23.69 2.54
N ALA A 40 -18.46 24.15 3.73
CA ALA A 40 -17.08 24.14 4.17
C ALA A 40 -16.53 22.72 4.30
N GLU A 41 -17.31 21.80 4.85
CA GLU A 41 -16.94 20.38 4.97
C GLU A 41 -16.84 19.71 3.58
N MET A 42 -17.76 20.02 2.68
CA MET A 42 -17.69 19.54 1.30
C MET A 42 -16.41 20.01 0.60
N ILE A 43 -16.06 21.28 0.69
CA ILE A 43 -14.81 21.83 0.12
C ILE A 43 -13.59 21.14 0.73
N SER A 44 -13.57 20.94 2.05
CA SER A 44 -12.50 20.25 2.75
C SER A 44 -12.35 18.81 2.29
N GLN A 45 -13.44 18.09 2.08
CA GLN A 45 -13.41 16.72 1.57
C GLN A 45 -12.89 16.66 0.13
N GLU A 46 -13.32 17.56 -0.76
CA GLU A 46 -12.80 17.62 -2.13
C GLU A 46 -11.30 17.92 -2.17
N PHE A 47 -10.84 18.86 -1.33
CA PHE A 47 -9.40 19.11 -1.19
C PHE A 47 -8.64 17.86 -0.69
N SER A 48 -9.19 17.18 0.32
CA SER A 48 -8.59 15.95 0.86
C SER A 48 -8.50 14.86 -0.20
N LYS A 49 -9.50 14.68 -1.06
CA LYS A 49 -9.47 13.72 -2.17
C LYS A 49 -8.32 14.00 -3.13
N ILE A 50 -8.06 15.27 -3.45
CA ILE A 50 -6.95 15.66 -4.33
C ILE A 50 -5.61 15.31 -3.67
N VAL A 51 -5.41 15.71 -2.42
CA VAL A 51 -4.17 15.43 -1.67
C VAL A 51 -3.92 13.94 -1.54
N LEU A 52 -4.92 13.16 -1.16
CA LEU A 52 -4.81 11.71 -0.99
C LEU A 52 -4.51 11.00 -2.32
N ARG A 53 -5.12 11.45 -3.41
CA ARG A 53 -4.82 10.95 -4.76
C ARG A 53 -3.36 11.20 -5.14
N ASP A 54 -2.87 12.40 -4.90
CA ASP A 54 -1.52 12.78 -5.31
C ASP A 54 -0.45 12.09 -4.46
N LEU A 55 -0.68 11.94 -3.15
CA LEU A 55 0.12 11.08 -2.27
C LEU A 55 0.19 9.64 -2.78
N SER A 56 -0.95 9.05 -3.13
CA SER A 56 -0.99 7.67 -3.62
C SER A 56 -0.20 7.50 -4.92
N ARG A 57 -0.22 8.50 -5.80
CA ARG A 57 0.58 8.49 -7.03
C ARG A 57 2.08 8.57 -6.78
N GLU A 58 2.49 9.37 -5.81
CA GLU A 58 3.88 9.47 -5.38
C GLU A 58 4.38 8.13 -4.82
N ASP A 59 3.59 7.50 -3.95
CA ASP A 59 3.91 6.19 -3.39
C ASP A 59 4.03 5.12 -4.48
N LEU A 60 3.10 5.09 -5.43
CA LEU A 60 3.14 4.14 -6.56
C LEU A 60 4.40 4.31 -7.40
N TYR A 61 4.78 5.54 -7.72
CA TYR A 61 6.02 5.82 -8.44
C TYR A 61 7.25 5.32 -7.66
N THR A 62 7.29 5.57 -6.36
CA THR A 62 8.37 5.10 -5.49
C THR A 62 8.44 3.56 -5.47
N ASN A 63 7.29 2.88 -5.43
CA ASN A 63 7.22 1.42 -5.49
C ASN A 63 7.77 0.88 -6.82
N GLU A 64 7.43 1.50 -7.95
CA GLU A 64 7.95 1.10 -9.26
C GLU A 64 9.48 1.28 -9.37
N VAL A 65 10.02 2.39 -8.85
CA VAL A 65 11.47 2.64 -8.81
C VAL A 65 12.17 1.62 -7.93
N THR A 66 11.59 1.34 -6.76
CA THR A 66 12.11 0.33 -5.82
C THR A 66 12.13 -1.06 -6.45
N GLN A 67 11.05 -1.46 -7.13
CA GLN A 67 10.98 -2.75 -7.82
C GLN A 67 12.07 -2.88 -8.91
N ARG A 68 12.30 -1.83 -9.68
CA ARG A 68 13.40 -1.80 -10.67
C ARG A 68 14.77 -1.98 -10.02
N SER A 69 14.98 -1.33 -8.86
CA SER A 69 16.23 -1.45 -8.11
C SER A 69 16.43 -2.86 -7.54
N LEU A 70 15.38 -3.50 -7.06
CA LEU A 70 15.41 -4.90 -6.61
C LEU A 70 15.71 -5.85 -7.77
N ASN A 71 15.06 -5.67 -8.91
CA ASN A 71 15.25 -6.50 -10.10
C ASN A 71 16.67 -6.38 -10.69
N SER A 72 17.35 -5.26 -10.49
CA SER A 72 18.74 -5.08 -10.92
C SER A 72 19.75 -5.94 -10.14
N GLY A 73 19.35 -6.50 -8.99
CA GLY A 73 20.21 -7.24 -8.08
C GLY A 73 21.22 -6.38 -7.32
N ALA A 74 21.16 -5.05 -7.44
CA ALA A 74 22.02 -4.14 -6.70
C ALA A 74 21.72 -4.14 -5.19
N ILE A 75 20.43 -4.35 -4.84
CA ILE A 75 19.98 -4.44 -3.45
C ILE A 75 19.92 -5.92 -3.07
N LYS A 76 20.82 -6.37 -2.21
CA LYS A 76 20.91 -7.77 -1.74
C LYS A 76 20.17 -8.01 -0.42
N SER A 77 19.91 -6.98 0.34
CA SER A 77 19.23 -7.07 1.63
C SER A 77 18.48 -5.79 1.94
N ILE A 78 17.37 -5.92 2.62
CA ILE A 78 16.58 -4.81 3.14
C ILE A 78 16.81 -4.75 4.65
N VAL A 79 17.27 -3.61 5.14
CA VAL A 79 17.45 -3.37 6.58
C VAL A 79 16.17 -2.74 7.11
N LEU A 80 15.55 -3.41 8.06
CA LEU A 80 14.33 -2.94 8.72
C LEU A 80 14.66 -2.44 10.13
N SER A 81 14.11 -1.29 10.50
CA SER A 81 14.25 -0.74 11.86
C SER A 81 13.43 -1.53 12.88
N ASP A 82 13.69 -1.29 14.17
CA ASP A 82 12.93 -1.93 15.24
C ASP A 82 11.45 -1.51 15.28
N GLN A 83 11.14 -0.33 14.76
CA GLN A 83 9.77 0.20 14.67
C GLN A 83 8.95 -0.43 13.53
N GLU A 84 9.58 -1.11 12.57
CA GLU A 84 8.94 -1.73 11.41
C GLU A 84 8.46 -3.17 11.68
N ALA A 85 7.88 -3.39 12.87
CA ALA A 85 7.42 -4.72 13.29
C ALA A 85 6.36 -5.32 12.34
N ALA A 86 5.46 -4.50 11.81
CA ALA A 86 4.42 -4.93 10.87
C ALA A 86 5.02 -5.37 9.53
N VAL A 87 6.02 -4.66 9.03
CA VAL A 87 6.73 -5.00 7.79
C VAL A 87 7.48 -6.33 7.98
N ARG A 88 8.21 -6.48 9.10
CA ARG A 88 8.87 -7.75 9.45
C ARG A 88 7.90 -8.91 9.56
N HIS A 89 6.72 -8.69 10.12
CA HIS A 89 5.68 -9.72 10.21
C HIS A 89 5.20 -10.14 8.83
N LEU A 90 5.00 -9.19 7.91
CA LEU A 90 4.62 -9.47 6.53
C LEU A 90 5.68 -10.33 5.83
N TYR A 91 6.96 -9.96 5.89
CA TYR A 91 8.06 -10.74 5.31
C TYR A 91 8.08 -12.17 5.82
N ARG A 92 8.04 -12.38 7.15
CA ARG A 92 7.99 -13.72 7.76
C ARG A 92 6.77 -14.54 7.32
N THR A 93 5.64 -13.87 7.11
CA THR A 93 4.41 -14.54 6.63
C THR A 93 4.58 -15.01 5.19
N VAL A 94 5.12 -14.16 4.32
CA VAL A 94 5.41 -14.51 2.92
C VAL A 94 6.43 -15.64 2.85
N GLU A 95 7.52 -15.59 3.61
CA GLU A 95 8.54 -16.65 3.67
C GLU A 95 7.93 -18.01 4.04
N ARG A 96 7.07 -18.04 5.06
CA ARG A 96 6.37 -19.28 5.46
C ARG A 96 5.46 -19.83 4.36
N LEU A 97 4.72 -18.94 3.68
CA LEU A 97 3.83 -19.33 2.59
C LEU A 97 4.61 -19.89 1.40
N VAL A 98 5.74 -19.27 1.05
CA VAL A 98 6.61 -19.73 -0.04
C VAL A 98 7.28 -21.06 0.31
N ALA A 99 7.75 -21.23 1.55
CA ALA A 99 8.33 -22.50 2.02
C ALA A 99 7.31 -23.64 1.95
N GLY A 100 6.10 -23.44 2.48
CA GLY A 100 5.04 -24.46 2.44
C GLY A 100 4.49 -24.77 1.03
N ALA A 101 4.71 -23.86 0.05
CA ALA A 101 4.35 -24.11 -1.34
C ALA A 101 5.40 -24.99 -2.07
N LYS A 102 6.64 -25.02 -1.60
CA LYS A 102 7.73 -25.85 -2.18
C LYS A 102 7.70 -27.30 -1.69
N GLU A 103 6.94 -27.59 -0.64
CA GLU A 103 6.81 -28.93 -0.05
C GLU A 103 5.61 -29.73 -0.65
N LYS A 104 4.85 -29.12 -1.52
CA LYS A 104 3.73 -29.76 -2.26
C LYS A 104 4.10 -30.00 -3.70
#